data_0710e4246f4b375afabe13a7e80f1b14
#
_entry.id   0710e4246f4b375afabe13a7e80f1b14
#
_cell.length_a   1.000
_cell.length_b   1.000
_cell.length_c   1.000
_cell.angle_alpha   90.00
_cell.angle_beta   90.00
_cell.angle_gamma   90.00
#
_symmetry.space_group_name_H-M   'P 1'
#
loop_
_entity.id
_entity.type
_entity.pdbx_description
1 polymer ?
#
loop_
_entity_poly.entity_id
_entity_poly.type
_entity_poly.pdbx_seq_one_letter_code
_entity_poly.pdbx_strand_id
1 'polypeptide(L)'
;MPNAVLAELCRQEMLALGEPMMEGMPSDAGGEDLGNVSRVIPACNLYMTLLPEKKISGHTDQFRELAISDAGKHCLDISSKAMANSILTLYQNPKLLKQAKKELKRCQEEEARYE
;
A
#
# COMPACT_ATOMS: atom_id res chain seq x y z
N MET A 1 -0.16 3.30 -11.67
CA MET A 1 -1.10 4.40 -11.33
C MET A 1 -1.44 4.32 -9.86
N PRO A 2 -1.17 5.35 -9.06
CA PRO A 2 -1.59 5.36 -7.66
C PRO A 2 -3.11 5.51 -7.57
N ASN A 3 -3.71 4.94 -6.51
CA ASN A 3 -5.13 5.11 -6.19
C ASN A 3 -5.26 5.69 -4.77
N ALA A 4 -5.55 6.98 -4.69
CA ALA A 4 -5.59 7.71 -3.43
C ALA A 4 -6.74 7.24 -2.52
N VAL A 5 -7.86 6.80 -3.09
CA VAL A 5 -8.99 6.27 -2.32
C VAL A 5 -8.58 5.00 -1.57
N LEU A 6 -7.90 4.06 -2.24
CA LEU A 6 -7.43 2.84 -1.61
C LEU A 6 -6.27 3.12 -0.64
N ALA A 7 -5.35 4.01 -1.01
CA ALA A 7 -4.24 4.37 -0.14
C ALA A 7 -4.74 4.98 1.18
N GLU A 8 -5.73 5.87 1.13
CA GLU A 8 -6.33 6.46 2.33
C GLU A 8 -7.07 5.41 3.17
N LEU A 9 -7.82 4.50 2.56
CA LEU A 9 -8.44 3.39 3.26
C LEU A 9 -7.39 2.58 4.03
N CYS A 10 -6.35 2.13 3.36
CA CYS A 10 -5.29 1.35 3.97
C CYS A 10 -4.56 2.12 5.10
N ARG A 11 -4.34 3.42 4.89
CA ARG A 11 -3.77 4.30 5.92
C ARG A 11 -4.64 4.33 7.18
N GLN A 12 -5.94 4.46 7.04
CA GLN A 12 -6.88 4.48 8.18
C GLN A 12 -6.87 3.14 8.92
N GLU A 13 -6.83 2.02 8.21
CA GLU A 13 -6.77 0.70 8.84
C GLU A 13 -5.45 0.49 9.60
N MET A 14 -4.32 0.97 9.06
CA MET A 14 -3.04 0.92 9.76
C MET A 14 -3.07 1.75 11.04
N LEU A 15 -3.57 2.99 10.98
CA LEU A 15 -3.73 3.85 12.15
C LEU A 15 -4.65 3.24 13.21
N ALA A 16 -5.75 2.60 12.80
CA ALA A 16 -6.66 1.91 13.70
C ALA A 16 -6.01 0.71 14.42
N LEU A 17 -4.99 0.11 13.81
CA LEU A 17 -4.17 -0.94 14.42
C LEU A 17 -3.03 -0.39 15.30
N GLY A 18 -2.92 0.93 15.43
CA GLY A 18 -1.89 1.59 16.25
C GLY A 18 -0.55 1.81 15.56
N GLU A 19 -0.47 1.56 14.24
CA GLU A 19 0.76 1.79 13.48
C GLU A 19 0.87 3.25 13.03
N PRO A 20 1.98 3.92 13.34
CA PRO A 20 2.23 5.27 12.84
C PRO A 20 2.47 5.22 11.34
N MET A 21 1.84 6.13 10.61
CA MET A 21 2.01 6.26 9.17
C MET A 21 2.86 7.47 8.84
N MET A 22 3.87 7.26 7.99
CA MET A 22 4.65 8.35 7.40
C MET A 22 3.90 8.92 6.21
N GLU A 23 4.01 10.23 6.00
CA GLU A 23 3.49 10.88 4.79
C GLU A 23 4.45 10.70 3.62
N GLY A 24 3.89 10.60 2.42
CA GLY A 24 4.64 10.50 1.18
C GLY A 24 4.98 9.08 0.75
N MET A 25 5.70 9.00 -0.36
CA MET A 25 6.20 7.72 -0.91
C MET A 25 7.66 7.52 -0.50
N PRO A 26 8.10 6.27 -0.27
CA PRO A 26 9.52 5.98 -0.11
C PRO A 26 10.29 6.45 -1.35
N SER A 27 11.43 7.11 -1.15
CA SER A 27 12.25 7.68 -2.23
C SER A 27 12.87 6.65 -3.17
N ASP A 28 12.85 5.38 -2.79
CA ASP A 28 13.50 4.25 -3.46
C ASP A 28 12.57 3.02 -3.55
N ALA A 29 11.30 3.25 -3.82
CA ALA A 29 10.30 2.19 -3.92
C ALA A 29 10.58 1.17 -5.06
N GLY A 30 11.52 1.45 -5.96
CA GLY A 30 11.84 0.57 -7.08
C GLY A 30 10.72 0.42 -8.10
N GLY A 31 10.89 -0.51 -9.02
CA GLY A 31 9.85 -0.93 -9.98
C GLY A 31 9.30 -2.29 -9.60
N GLU A 32 8.01 -2.49 -9.78
CA GLU A 32 7.33 -3.76 -9.50
C GLU A 32 6.14 -3.98 -10.44
N ASP A 33 5.75 -5.23 -10.62
CA ASP A 33 4.66 -5.63 -11.54
C ASP A 33 3.30 -5.04 -11.16
N LEU A 34 3.12 -4.62 -9.89
CA LEU A 34 1.95 -3.89 -9.46
C LEU A 34 1.72 -2.60 -10.27
N GLY A 35 2.78 -2.02 -10.83
CA GLY A 35 2.69 -0.89 -11.76
C GLY A 35 1.76 -1.19 -12.95
N ASN A 36 1.89 -2.37 -13.56
CA ASN A 36 1.03 -2.82 -14.66
C ASN A 36 -0.39 -3.14 -14.18
N VAL A 37 -0.52 -3.85 -13.04
CA VAL A 37 -1.82 -4.20 -12.45
C VAL A 37 -2.63 -2.95 -12.13
N SER A 38 -1.99 -1.91 -11.58
CA SER A 38 -2.64 -0.65 -11.22
C SER A 38 -3.18 0.16 -12.40
N ARG A 39 -2.83 -0.21 -13.62
CA ARG A 39 -3.40 0.39 -14.84
C ARG A 39 -4.73 -0.25 -15.25
N VAL A 40 -5.04 -1.43 -14.73
CA VAL A 40 -6.22 -2.23 -15.12
C VAL A 40 -7.26 -2.26 -14.01
N ILE A 41 -6.81 -2.35 -12.76
CA ILE A 41 -7.67 -2.34 -11.57
C ILE A 41 -7.16 -1.30 -10.56
N PRO A 42 -8.04 -0.73 -9.71
CA PRO A 42 -7.61 0.09 -8.58
C PRO A 42 -6.66 -0.70 -7.68
N ALA A 43 -5.47 -0.17 -7.44
CA ALA A 43 -4.48 -0.83 -6.62
C ALA A 43 -3.73 0.19 -5.76
N CYS A 44 -3.29 -0.23 -4.59
CA CYS A 44 -2.31 0.50 -3.79
C CYS A 44 -1.31 -0.49 -3.17
N ASN A 45 -0.13 -0.01 -2.85
CA ASN A 45 0.88 -0.75 -2.13
C ASN A 45 1.08 -0.13 -0.75
N LEU A 46 1.15 -0.98 0.27
CA LEU A 46 1.48 -0.60 1.63
C LEU A 46 2.92 -0.96 1.91
N TYR A 47 3.70 0.03 2.30
CA TYR A 47 5.07 -0.18 2.74
C TYR A 47 5.14 -0.09 4.26
N MET A 48 5.79 -1.07 4.88
CA MET A 48 6.13 -1.05 6.29
C MET A 48 7.64 -1.10 6.45
N THR A 49 8.17 -0.36 7.42
CA THR A 49 9.58 -0.46 7.78
C THR A 49 9.77 -1.52 8.86
N LEU A 50 10.84 -2.31 8.73
CA LEU A 50 11.24 -3.28 9.76
C LEU A 50 11.93 -2.59 10.95
N LEU A 51 12.60 -1.46 10.71
CA LEU A 51 13.24 -0.63 11.73
C LEU A 51 12.92 0.84 11.49
N PRO A 52 12.06 1.46 12.33
CA PRO A 52 11.68 2.87 12.18
C PRO A 52 12.86 3.84 12.27
N GLU A 53 13.87 3.50 13.08
CA GLU A 53 15.04 4.32 13.35
C GLU A 53 16.16 4.20 12.31
N LYS A 54 16.09 3.22 11.42
CA LYS A 54 17.16 2.97 10.44
C LYS A 54 16.61 2.50 9.10
N LYS A 55 17.04 3.17 8.04
CA LYS A 55 16.75 2.72 6.67
C LYS A 55 17.53 1.45 6.36
N ILE A 56 16.84 0.44 5.87
CA ILE A 56 17.42 -0.84 5.45
C ILE A 56 17.03 -1.08 4.00
N SER A 57 18.03 -1.34 3.17
CA SER A 57 17.79 -1.69 1.77
C SER A 57 17.24 -3.11 1.65
N GLY A 58 16.26 -3.29 0.79
CA GLY A 58 15.81 -4.61 0.35
C GLY A 58 16.93 -5.40 -0.34
N HIS A 59 16.75 -6.71 -0.49
CA HIS A 59 17.70 -7.62 -1.15
C HIS A 59 19.09 -7.67 -0.49
N THR A 60 19.16 -7.50 0.83
CA THR A 60 20.37 -7.60 1.64
C THR A 60 20.24 -8.70 2.68
N ASP A 61 21.39 -9.22 3.18
CA ASP A 61 21.40 -10.20 4.28
C ASP A 61 20.76 -9.61 5.54
N GLN A 62 21.00 -8.33 5.81
CA GLN A 62 20.39 -7.64 6.95
C GLN A 62 18.85 -7.62 6.85
N PHE A 63 18.30 -7.37 5.65
CA PHE A 63 16.87 -7.41 5.44
C PHE A 63 16.32 -8.83 5.66
N ARG A 64 17.00 -9.85 5.12
CA ARG A 64 16.63 -11.25 5.30
C ARG A 64 16.56 -11.64 6.79
N GLU A 65 17.56 -11.26 7.58
CA GLU A 65 17.62 -11.55 9.02
C GLU A 65 16.49 -10.84 9.78
N LEU A 66 16.22 -9.58 9.44
CA LEU A 66 15.13 -8.83 10.05
C LEU A 66 13.74 -9.37 9.68
N ALA A 67 13.57 -9.89 8.47
CA ALA A 67 12.29 -10.45 8.02
C ALA A 67 11.82 -11.64 8.88
N ILE A 68 12.74 -12.42 9.44
CA ILE A 68 12.43 -13.54 10.36
C ILE A 68 12.45 -13.15 11.84
N SER A 69 12.79 -11.90 12.14
CA SER A 69 12.82 -11.35 13.51
C SER A 69 11.42 -11.03 14.04
N ASP A 70 11.33 -10.60 15.29
CA ASP A 70 10.06 -10.13 15.86
C ASP A 70 9.52 -8.89 15.14
N ALA A 71 10.39 -8.02 14.61
CA ALA A 71 9.97 -6.90 13.76
C ALA A 71 9.32 -7.39 12.46
N GLY A 72 9.88 -8.41 11.81
CA GLY A 72 9.28 -9.03 10.63
C GLY A 72 7.93 -9.69 10.91
N LYS A 73 7.81 -10.41 12.03
CA LYS A 73 6.55 -11.01 12.48
C LYS A 73 5.48 -9.95 12.77
N HIS A 74 5.88 -8.84 13.42
CA HIS A 74 4.99 -7.71 13.67
C HIS A 74 4.49 -7.11 12.35
N CYS A 75 5.38 -6.82 11.40
CA CYS A 75 5.00 -6.33 10.07
C CYS A 75 4.03 -7.27 9.36
N LEU A 76 4.27 -8.59 9.41
CA LEU A 76 3.39 -9.59 8.82
C LEU A 76 2.00 -9.58 9.47
N ASP A 77 1.93 -9.56 10.79
CA ASP A 77 0.66 -9.55 11.53
C ASP A 77 -0.16 -8.29 11.23
N ILE A 78 0.45 -7.12 11.34
CA ILE A 78 -0.24 -5.85 11.11
C ILE A 78 -0.66 -5.68 9.65
N SER A 79 0.22 -5.96 8.68
CA SER A 79 -0.13 -5.83 7.27
C SER A 79 -1.25 -6.79 6.86
N SER A 80 -1.24 -8.01 7.38
CA SER A 80 -2.31 -8.99 7.13
C SER A 80 -3.65 -8.50 7.68
N LYS A 81 -3.68 -7.96 8.89
CA LYS A 81 -4.89 -7.39 9.51
C LYS A 81 -5.38 -6.16 8.75
N ALA A 82 -4.47 -5.25 8.37
CA ALA A 82 -4.83 -4.05 7.62
C ALA A 82 -5.45 -4.39 6.26
N MET A 83 -4.87 -5.35 5.53
CA MET A 83 -5.42 -5.83 4.26
C MET A 83 -6.79 -6.47 4.44
N ALA A 84 -6.96 -7.35 5.44
CA ALA A 84 -8.23 -7.99 5.73
C ALA A 84 -9.32 -6.97 6.08
N ASN A 85 -9.03 -6.01 6.95
CA ASN A 85 -9.94 -4.95 7.33
C ASN A 85 -10.30 -4.05 6.13
N SER A 86 -9.31 -3.70 5.30
CA SER A 86 -9.56 -2.93 4.07
C SER A 86 -10.53 -3.64 3.13
N ILE A 87 -10.39 -4.96 2.96
CA ILE A 87 -11.31 -5.76 2.16
C ILE A 87 -12.71 -5.74 2.77
N LEU A 88 -12.84 -5.95 4.08
CA LEU A 88 -14.14 -5.90 4.77
C LEU A 88 -14.80 -4.52 4.62
N THR A 89 -14.05 -3.44 4.79
CA THR A 89 -14.54 -2.08 4.61
C THR A 89 -15.04 -1.83 3.19
N LEU A 90 -14.34 -2.33 2.18
CA LEU A 90 -14.78 -2.24 0.77
C LEU A 90 -16.08 -3.02 0.51
N TYR A 91 -16.23 -4.21 1.09
CA TYR A 91 -17.48 -4.98 0.98
C TYR A 91 -18.65 -4.30 1.69
N GLN A 92 -18.40 -3.71 2.85
CA GLN A 92 -19.42 -3.00 3.62
C GLN A 92 -19.76 -1.62 3.04
N ASN A 93 -18.85 -1.03 2.25
CA ASN A 93 -19.02 0.29 1.66
C ASN A 93 -18.81 0.29 0.13
N PRO A 94 -19.82 -0.16 -0.64
CA PRO A 94 -19.72 -0.19 -2.12
C PRO A 94 -19.45 1.18 -2.76
N LYS A 95 -19.79 2.28 -2.07
CA LYS A 95 -19.51 3.64 -2.57
C LYS A 95 -18.01 3.89 -2.66
N LEU A 96 -17.24 3.39 -1.71
CA LEU A 96 -15.78 3.54 -1.67
C LEU A 96 -15.13 2.81 -2.85
N LEU A 97 -15.56 1.57 -3.13
CA LEU A 97 -15.09 0.81 -4.28
C LEU A 97 -15.43 1.54 -5.60
N LYS A 98 -16.64 2.14 -5.68
CA LYS A 98 -17.03 2.93 -6.85
C LYS A 98 -16.17 4.18 -7.04
N GLN A 99 -15.79 4.84 -5.94
CA GLN A 99 -14.87 5.99 -5.97
C GLN A 99 -13.48 5.57 -6.47
N ALA A 100 -12.92 4.47 -5.96
CA ALA A 100 -11.64 3.95 -6.40
C ALA A 100 -11.62 3.63 -7.91
N LYS A 101 -12.69 3.00 -8.42
CA LYS A 101 -12.84 2.73 -9.86
C LYS A 101 -12.96 4.01 -10.70
N LYS A 102 -13.68 5.02 -10.18
CA LYS A 102 -13.82 6.33 -10.86
C LYS A 102 -12.48 7.07 -10.92
N GLU A 103 -11.69 7.00 -9.86
CA GLU A 103 -10.34 7.58 -9.84
C GLU A 103 -9.44 6.93 -10.90
N LEU A 104 -9.39 5.60 -10.95
CA LEU A 104 -8.62 4.89 -11.97
C LEU A 104 -9.01 5.33 -13.38
N LYS A 105 -10.31 5.36 -13.68
CA LYS A 105 -10.80 5.79 -15.00
C LYS A 105 -10.34 7.21 -15.34
N ARG A 106 -10.41 8.14 -14.39
CA ARG A 106 -9.92 9.51 -14.60
C ARG A 106 -8.42 9.52 -14.92
N CYS A 107 -7.62 8.77 -14.17
CA CYS A 107 -6.17 8.70 -14.41
C CYS A 107 -5.84 8.10 -15.79
N GLN A 108 -6.58 7.08 -16.24
CA GLN A 108 -6.44 6.51 -17.58
C GLN A 108 -6.80 7.53 -18.67
N GLU A 109 -7.87 8.30 -18.49
CA GLU A 109 -8.30 9.35 -19.44
C GLU A 109 -7.29 10.51 -19.49
N GLU A 110 -6.69 10.86 -18.36
CA GLU A 110 -5.64 11.88 -18.29
C GLU A 110 -4.37 11.42 -19.00
N GLU A 111 -3.92 10.18 -18.79
CA GLU A 111 -2.73 9.62 -19.46
C GLU A 111 -2.91 9.56 -20.98
N ALA A 112 -4.06 9.11 -21.46
CA ALA A 112 -4.37 9.02 -22.90
C ALA A 112 -4.38 10.38 -23.63
N ARG A 113 -4.36 11.50 -22.92
CA ARG A 113 -4.25 12.84 -23.53
C ARG A 113 -2.80 13.24 -23.86
N TYR A 114 -1.83 12.51 -23.32
CA TYR A 114 -0.40 12.80 -23.51
C TYR A 114 0.30 11.79 -24.42
N GLU A 115 -0.43 10.76 -24.86
CA GLU A 115 -0.02 9.82 -25.91
C GLU A 115 -0.49 10.31 -27.30
#